data_73342caaff117d41ee544ad7fa27c5ef
#
_entry.id   73342caaff117d41ee544ad7fa27c5ef
#
_cell.length_a   1.000
_cell.length_b   1.000
_cell.length_c   1.000
_cell.angle_alpha   90.00
_cell.angle_beta   90.00
_cell.angle_gamma   90.00
#
_symmetry.space_group_name_H-M   'P 1'
#
loop_
_entity.id
_entity.type
_entity.pdbx_description
1 polymer ?
#
loop_
_entity_poly.entity_id
_entity_poly.type
_entity_poly.pdbx_seq_one_letter_code
_entity_poly.pdbx_strand_id
1 'polypeptide(L)'
;MKHTLVRRAAAIRTATALGLAASVLAVPGSGLAGAATGDTNPGDIVLGTITLAQAAATTPFPGITRTVYQDTDRTWTVNVMDIDPNRAPITFDGSIGQGMYTTQTVQEMLEQTTGVTSRRPYLGVNGGYFDDGVVLDQTDRIYLGDLGGTSMKNGRLLSEAGGGRYAYDPVTGKAVGLRPANSVLMLQNGRPYITELGTALTVRLSDDATVSRKVDGVNRLPGRAGHCLRNTDPANTDVTVAGGVCFDPSEIVEFTPEFGARTPAADLLKQTATTTDDDPGVEVLFNAAGVATACFRPGATAGGIVSDAPRGGHDVPPGGRALEGTGDGAAWLWDNACTGRPVSLHTVVTDTRFGDTVADTWFGRAPAGAVELPIDPAMYATPVGDVLLRDASVVYQVPGDTARAWRTAGGADAFGHLFFVTVEGQKGGTAPLAAGATRSELAQLLKALNLVDAVNMDGGGSTTLNLRDQNGSEPPVTTTTDSAPRHVADTVYAAVGGYGLAK
;
A
#
# COMPACT_ATOMS: atom_id res chain seq x y z
N MET A 1 -23.46 29.40 -24.98
CA MET A 1 -22.52 28.46 -25.61
C MET A 1 -22.47 27.21 -24.77
N LYS A 2 -22.95 26.10 -25.30
CA LYS A 2 -23.09 24.82 -24.55
C LYS A 2 -21.76 24.11 -24.61
N HIS A 3 -21.07 23.96 -23.49
CA HIS A 3 -19.90 23.08 -23.39
C HIS A 3 -20.38 21.66 -23.08
N THR A 4 -20.20 20.80 -24.05
CA THR A 4 -20.48 19.37 -24.00
C THR A 4 -19.35 18.69 -23.21
N LEU A 5 -19.65 18.23 -22.00
CA LEU A 5 -18.77 17.35 -21.24
C LEU A 5 -18.68 16.00 -21.96
N VAL A 6 -17.53 15.73 -22.54
CA VAL A 6 -17.20 14.40 -23.07
C VAL A 6 -16.80 13.52 -21.90
N ARG A 7 -17.74 12.78 -21.36
CA ARG A 7 -17.47 11.61 -20.53
C ARG A 7 -16.92 10.51 -21.43
N ARG A 8 -15.63 10.30 -21.44
CA ARG A 8 -15.06 9.07 -21.98
C ARG A 8 -15.19 7.98 -20.91
N ALA A 9 -16.29 7.23 -20.97
CA ALA A 9 -16.40 5.96 -20.33
C ALA A 9 -15.35 5.02 -20.94
N ALA A 10 -14.58 4.35 -20.11
CA ALA A 10 -13.70 3.28 -20.54
C ALA A 10 -14.53 2.26 -21.33
N ALA A 11 -14.24 2.11 -22.59
CA ALA A 11 -14.93 1.15 -23.46
C ALA A 11 -14.45 -0.24 -23.08
N ILE A 12 -15.26 -0.94 -22.31
CA ILE A 12 -15.19 -2.39 -22.20
C ILE A 12 -15.54 -2.93 -23.57
N ARG A 13 -14.56 -3.46 -24.29
CA ARG A 13 -14.79 -4.20 -25.53
C ARG A 13 -15.48 -5.51 -25.17
N THR A 14 -16.78 -5.54 -25.39
CA THR A 14 -17.56 -6.77 -25.42
C THR A 14 -17.09 -7.59 -26.62
N ALA A 15 -16.32 -8.62 -26.36
CA ALA A 15 -16.01 -9.62 -27.37
C ALA A 15 -17.24 -10.52 -27.54
N THR A 16 -17.94 -10.34 -28.63
CA THR A 16 -19.02 -11.24 -29.09
C THR A 16 -18.39 -12.58 -29.47
N ALA A 17 -18.68 -13.63 -28.72
CA ALA A 17 -18.25 -14.98 -29.07
C ALA A 17 -19.00 -15.45 -30.30
N LEU A 18 -18.35 -15.41 -31.47
CA LEU A 18 -18.74 -16.24 -32.62
C LEU A 18 -18.06 -17.60 -32.47
N GLY A 19 -18.84 -18.62 -32.35
CA GLY A 19 -18.36 -19.99 -32.37
C GLY A 19 -17.76 -20.35 -33.72
N LEU A 20 -16.46 -20.67 -33.73
CA LEU A 20 -15.81 -21.40 -34.80
C LEU A 20 -15.28 -22.71 -34.22
N ALA A 21 -15.84 -23.79 -34.73
CA ALA A 21 -15.27 -25.13 -34.53
C ALA A 21 -13.90 -25.18 -35.21
N ALA A 22 -12.83 -25.27 -34.45
CA ALA A 22 -11.49 -25.49 -34.99
C ALA A 22 -11.08 -26.95 -34.79
N SER A 23 -10.83 -27.57 -35.90
CA SER A 23 -10.27 -28.90 -36.05
C SER A 23 -8.90 -29.01 -35.42
N VAL A 24 -8.73 -30.02 -34.57
CA VAL A 24 -7.42 -30.34 -33.94
C VAL A 24 -6.50 -30.92 -34.99
N LEU A 25 -5.46 -30.20 -35.35
CA LEU A 25 -4.28 -30.74 -36.02
C LEU A 25 -3.23 -31.07 -34.93
N ALA A 26 -3.01 -32.36 -34.74
CA ALA A 26 -1.97 -32.89 -33.88
C ALA A 26 -0.60 -32.67 -34.52
N VAL A 27 0.27 -31.96 -33.84
CA VAL A 27 1.72 -31.92 -34.14
C VAL A 27 2.41 -32.86 -33.15
N PRO A 28 3.15 -33.85 -33.59
CA PRO A 28 3.95 -34.70 -32.71
C PRO A 28 5.29 -34.05 -32.44
N GLY A 29 5.66 -33.90 -31.19
CA GLY A 29 7.02 -33.50 -31.01
C GLY A 29 7.53 -33.46 -29.60
N SER A 30 8.36 -34.27 -29.26
CA SER A 30 9.46 -34.36 -28.28
C SER A 30 9.06 -34.41 -26.82
N GLY A 31 9.25 -35.59 -26.26
CA GLY A 31 9.03 -35.96 -24.88
C GLY A 31 9.90 -35.20 -23.89
N LEU A 32 9.26 -34.81 -22.79
CA LEU A 32 9.92 -34.75 -21.50
C LEU A 32 9.19 -35.77 -20.61
N ALA A 33 9.95 -36.82 -20.32
CA ALA A 33 9.53 -37.91 -19.45
C ALA A 33 9.42 -37.42 -18.01
N GLY A 34 8.40 -37.91 -17.31
CA GLY A 34 8.35 -37.87 -15.87
C GLY A 34 7.13 -37.15 -15.28
N ALA A 35 5.91 -37.44 -15.76
CA ALA A 35 4.72 -37.15 -14.96
C ALA A 35 4.54 -38.31 -13.96
N ALA A 36 4.67 -38.02 -12.69
CA ALA A 36 4.14 -38.90 -11.67
C ALA A 36 2.62 -38.94 -11.86
N THR A 37 2.09 -40.12 -12.22
CA THR A 37 0.65 -40.40 -12.33
C THR A 37 0.08 -40.56 -10.92
N GLY A 38 -0.15 -39.46 -10.23
CA GLY A 38 -1.11 -39.43 -9.13
C GLY A 38 -2.46 -39.06 -9.70
N ASP A 39 -3.54 -39.77 -9.32
CA ASP A 39 -4.90 -39.40 -9.65
C ASP A 39 -5.18 -37.99 -9.09
N THR A 40 -5.20 -36.97 -9.96
CA THR A 40 -5.62 -35.62 -9.60
C THR A 40 -7.14 -35.55 -9.69
N ASN A 41 -7.81 -35.16 -8.60
CA ASN A 41 -9.24 -34.95 -8.61
C ASN A 41 -9.60 -33.66 -9.37
N PRO A 42 -10.81 -33.61 -9.98
CA PRO A 42 -11.32 -32.35 -10.50
C PRO A 42 -11.35 -31.29 -9.35
N GLY A 43 -10.57 -30.21 -9.50
CA GLY A 43 -10.44 -29.16 -8.48
C GLY A 43 -9.07 -29.10 -7.80
N ASP A 44 -8.19 -30.08 -8.00
CA ASP A 44 -6.81 -30.01 -7.51
C ASP A 44 -5.99 -29.02 -8.33
N ILE A 45 -5.06 -28.33 -7.67
CA ILE A 45 -4.11 -27.39 -8.29
C ILE A 45 -2.73 -28.03 -8.32
N VAL A 46 -2.12 -28.11 -9.50
CA VAL A 46 -0.79 -28.69 -9.68
C VAL A 46 0.22 -27.58 -10.00
N LEU A 47 1.24 -27.44 -9.15
CA LEU A 47 2.32 -26.45 -9.25
C LEU A 47 3.66 -27.20 -9.33
N GLY A 48 4.06 -27.59 -10.53
CA GLY A 48 5.25 -28.41 -10.73
C GLY A 48 5.13 -29.75 -10.01
N THR A 49 5.89 -29.94 -8.93
CA THR A 49 5.84 -31.16 -8.09
C THR A 49 4.87 -31.07 -6.91
N ILE A 50 4.24 -29.93 -6.70
CA ILE A 50 3.30 -29.70 -5.60
C ILE A 50 1.89 -29.89 -6.11
N THR A 51 1.14 -30.80 -5.51
CA THR A 51 -0.30 -30.97 -5.75
C THR A 51 -1.06 -30.48 -4.53
N LEU A 52 -1.95 -29.53 -4.73
CA LEU A 52 -2.83 -28.97 -3.71
C LEU A 52 -4.22 -29.52 -3.89
N ALA A 53 -4.65 -30.38 -2.99
CA ALA A 53 -6.00 -30.92 -2.96
C ALA A 53 -6.96 -29.95 -2.27
N GLN A 54 -8.17 -29.82 -2.80
CA GLN A 54 -9.21 -29.05 -2.15
C GLN A 54 -9.68 -29.75 -0.87
N ALA A 55 -9.31 -29.17 0.29
CA ALA A 55 -9.64 -29.72 1.61
C ALA A 55 -11.02 -29.27 2.10
N ALA A 56 -11.45 -28.06 1.76
CA ALA A 56 -12.76 -27.51 2.14
C ALA A 56 -13.21 -26.43 1.17
N ALA A 57 -14.53 -26.27 1.02
CA ALA A 57 -15.15 -25.12 0.39
C ALA A 57 -16.39 -24.71 1.18
N THR A 58 -16.51 -23.43 1.50
CA THR A 58 -17.64 -22.87 2.25
C THR A 58 -18.06 -21.54 1.65
N THR A 59 -19.33 -21.18 1.85
CA THR A 59 -19.84 -19.85 1.48
C THR A 59 -20.28 -19.14 2.76
N PRO A 60 -19.30 -18.54 3.50
CA PRO A 60 -19.57 -17.92 4.78
C PRO A 60 -20.53 -16.73 4.69
N PHE A 61 -20.62 -16.11 3.52
CA PHE A 61 -21.55 -15.02 3.23
C PHE A 61 -21.95 -15.08 1.73
N PRO A 62 -23.18 -14.69 1.35
CA PRO A 62 -23.56 -14.59 -0.05
C PRO A 62 -22.56 -13.70 -0.83
N GLY A 63 -21.96 -14.24 -1.89
CA GLY A 63 -20.92 -13.55 -2.66
C GLY A 63 -19.51 -13.68 -2.08
N ILE A 64 -19.31 -14.38 -0.95
CA ILE A 64 -17.99 -14.69 -0.42
C ILE A 64 -17.83 -16.20 -0.33
N THR A 65 -16.88 -16.76 -1.07
CA THR A 65 -16.53 -18.18 -1.03
C THR A 65 -15.14 -18.32 -0.44
N ARG A 66 -14.99 -19.20 0.54
CA ARG A 66 -13.69 -19.62 1.06
C ARG A 66 -13.40 -21.03 0.58
N THR A 67 -12.29 -21.21 -0.12
CA THR A 67 -11.75 -22.52 -0.47
C THR A 67 -10.40 -22.72 0.21
N VAL A 68 -10.23 -23.87 0.81
CA VAL A 68 -8.97 -24.26 1.47
C VAL A 68 -8.35 -25.39 0.66
N TYR A 69 -7.09 -25.21 0.28
CA TYR A 69 -6.29 -26.26 -0.35
C TYR A 69 -5.15 -26.67 0.57
N GLN A 70 -4.75 -27.92 0.50
CA GLN A 70 -3.61 -28.47 1.23
C GLN A 70 -2.80 -29.40 0.32
N ASP A 71 -1.48 -29.39 0.48
CA ASP A 71 -0.63 -30.41 -0.13
C ASP A 71 -0.74 -31.76 0.62
N THR A 72 -0.24 -32.83 0.01
CA THR A 72 -0.32 -34.20 0.53
C THR A 72 0.23 -34.31 1.94
N ASP A 73 1.32 -33.61 2.22
CA ASP A 73 2.02 -33.69 3.51
C ASP A 73 1.48 -32.63 4.51
N ARG A 74 0.45 -31.87 4.11
CA ARG A 74 -0.12 -30.75 4.88
C ARG A 74 0.92 -29.72 5.33
N THR A 75 1.95 -29.53 4.51
CA THR A 75 2.98 -28.50 4.73
C THR A 75 2.50 -27.13 4.33
N TRP A 76 1.61 -27.06 3.34
CA TRP A 76 0.93 -25.83 2.94
C TRP A 76 -0.55 -25.90 3.26
N THR A 77 -1.05 -24.80 3.78
CA THR A 77 -2.48 -24.50 3.79
C THR A 77 -2.68 -23.21 2.99
N VAL A 78 -3.47 -23.30 1.94
CA VAL A 78 -3.82 -22.16 1.07
C VAL A 78 -5.26 -21.79 1.33
N ASN A 79 -5.50 -20.58 1.82
CA ASN A 79 -6.85 -20.03 1.89
C ASN A 79 -7.09 -19.14 0.69
N VAL A 80 -8.13 -19.40 -0.05
CA VAL A 80 -8.60 -18.60 -1.18
C VAL A 80 -9.95 -18.01 -0.83
N MET A 81 -10.00 -16.69 -0.75
CA MET A 81 -11.23 -15.93 -0.58
C MET A 81 -11.62 -15.35 -1.94
N ASP A 82 -12.69 -15.84 -2.53
CA ASP A 82 -13.31 -15.32 -3.75
C ASP A 82 -14.50 -14.44 -3.35
N ILE A 83 -14.47 -13.17 -3.73
CA ILE A 83 -15.42 -12.15 -3.32
C ILE A 83 -16.07 -11.54 -4.57
N ASP A 84 -17.33 -11.92 -4.81
CA ASP A 84 -18.17 -11.40 -5.90
C ASP A 84 -18.98 -10.18 -5.43
N PRO A 85 -18.58 -8.96 -5.81
CA PRO A 85 -19.27 -7.74 -5.38
C PRO A 85 -20.66 -7.58 -6.01
N ASN A 86 -21.00 -8.40 -7.00
CA ASN A 86 -22.29 -8.32 -7.69
C ASN A 86 -23.39 -9.13 -6.98
N ARG A 87 -23.04 -10.02 -6.05
CA ARG A 87 -24.00 -10.94 -5.40
C ARG A 87 -24.61 -10.43 -4.11
N ALA A 88 -23.94 -9.48 -3.44
CA ALA A 88 -24.39 -8.97 -2.15
C ALA A 88 -23.97 -7.50 -2.00
N PRO A 89 -24.50 -6.76 -1.02
CA PRO A 89 -24.04 -5.42 -0.71
C PRO A 89 -22.64 -5.49 -0.05
N ILE A 90 -21.64 -5.90 -0.82
CA ILE A 90 -20.24 -5.95 -0.42
C ILE A 90 -19.56 -4.65 -0.85
N THR A 91 -18.75 -4.09 0.01
CA THR A 91 -17.83 -3.00 -0.30
C THR A 91 -16.42 -3.41 0.03
N PHE A 92 -15.49 -2.95 -0.79
CA PHE A 92 -14.07 -3.06 -0.53
C PHE A 92 -13.56 -1.74 0.01
N ASP A 93 -12.71 -1.81 1.02
CA ASP A 93 -12.05 -0.66 1.61
C ASP A 93 -10.78 -1.14 2.33
N GLY A 94 -10.06 -0.21 2.93
CA GLY A 94 -8.93 -0.50 3.80
C GLY A 94 -8.95 0.34 5.07
N SER A 95 -8.07 0.04 5.99
CA SER A 95 -7.89 0.79 7.22
C SER A 95 -6.42 0.94 7.56
N ILE A 96 -6.04 2.13 7.99
CA ILE A 96 -4.75 2.46 8.60
C ILE A 96 -4.84 2.50 10.14
N GLY A 97 -5.90 1.93 10.69
CA GLY A 97 -6.14 1.92 12.13
C GLY A 97 -6.23 3.32 12.74
N GLN A 98 -5.43 3.58 13.76
CA GLN A 98 -5.40 4.85 14.49
C GLN A 98 -4.67 5.97 13.72
N GLY A 99 -3.93 5.66 12.69
CA GLY A 99 -3.19 6.61 11.86
C GLY A 99 -1.87 6.04 11.34
N MET A 100 -1.19 6.84 10.51
CA MET A 100 0.08 6.44 9.89
C MET A 100 1.26 6.37 10.86
N TYR A 101 1.09 6.87 12.10
CA TYR A 101 2.16 6.89 13.10
C TYR A 101 2.36 5.56 13.83
N THR A 102 1.47 4.58 13.64
CA THR A 102 1.47 3.33 14.42
C THR A 102 1.04 2.12 13.60
N THR A 103 1.21 0.96 14.18
CA THR A 103 0.75 -0.31 13.63
C THR A 103 -0.25 -0.97 14.57
N GLN A 104 -1.13 -1.80 14.02
CA GLN A 104 -2.14 -2.56 14.78
C GLN A 104 -2.32 -3.94 14.15
N THR A 105 -2.95 -4.85 14.86
CA THR A 105 -3.38 -6.12 14.25
C THR A 105 -4.50 -5.89 13.24
N VAL A 106 -4.60 -6.75 12.25
CA VAL A 106 -5.72 -6.73 11.28
C VAL A 106 -7.06 -6.72 12.03
N GLN A 107 -7.20 -7.54 13.07
CA GLN A 107 -8.42 -7.63 13.86
C GLN A 107 -8.78 -6.29 14.53
N GLU A 108 -7.83 -5.64 15.19
CA GLU A 108 -8.06 -4.34 15.85
C GLU A 108 -8.51 -3.27 14.84
N MET A 109 -7.86 -3.20 13.66
CA MET A 109 -8.26 -2.27 12.60
C MET A 109 -9.68 -2.54 12.09
N LEU A 110 -10.06 -3.81 11.92
CA LEU A 110 -11.42 -4.18 11.50
C LEU A 110 -12.47 -3.85 12.56
N GLU A 111 -12.14 -4.02 13.84
CA GLU A 111 -13.02 -3.70 14.96
C GLU A 111 -13.25 -2.19 15.09
N GLN A 112 -12.22 -1.39 14.93
CA GLN A 112 -12.33 0.08 14.96
C GLN A 112 -13.18 0.62 13.81
N THR A 113 -13.11 -0.02 12.64
CA THR A 113 -13.89 0.41 11.47
C THR A 113 -15.39 0.16 11.61
N THR A 114 -15.80 -0.77 12.46
CA THR A 114 -17.25 -1.07 12.68
C THR A 114 -18.03 0.06 13.29
N GLY A 115 -17.38 1.00 13.99
CA GLY A 115 -18.02 2.17 14.59
C GLY A 115 -18.29 3.32 13.61
N VAL A 116 -17.64 3.31 12.44
CA VAL A 116 -17.63 4.45 11.52
C VAL A 116 -18.56 4.27 10.33
N THR A 117 -18.91 3.06 9.97
CA THR A 117 -19.75 2.76 8.79
C THR A 117 -20.96 1.90 9.14
N SER A 118 -22.06 2.06 8.38
CA SER A 118 -23.22 1.15 8.46
C SER A 118 -22.92 -0.27 7.94
N ARG A 119 -21.70 -0.52 7.50
CA ARG A 119 -21.23 -1.81 6.99
C ARG A 119 -20.13 -2.34 7.89
N ARG A 120 -20.22 -3.60 8.25
CA ARG A 120 -19.21 -4.23 9.10
C ARG A 120 -18.16 -4.93 8.23
N PRO A 121 -16.86 -4.70 8.49
CA PRO A 121 -15.82 -5.54 7.91
C PRO A 121 -16.09 -7.00 8.25
N TYR A 122 -16.13 -7.83 7.22
CA TYR A 122 -16.46 -9.26 7.35
C TYR A 122 -15.22 -10.13 7.24
N LEU A 123 -14.35 -9.78 6.33
CA LEU A 123 -13.04 -10.39 6.18
C LEU A 123 -11.99 -9.33 5.86
N GLY A 124 -10.78 -9.55 6.31
CA GLY A 124 -9.65 -8.69 6.00
C GLY A 124 -8.34 -9.45 6.01
N VAL A 125 -7.39 -8.88 5.30
CA VAL A 125 -6.00 -9.35 5.26
C VAL A 125 -5.06 -8.18 5.56
N ASN A 126 -3.83 -8.48 5.96
CA ASN A 126 -2.78 -7.45 6.02
C ASN A 126 -2.59 -6.78 4.66
N GLY A 127 -2.26 -5.52 4.67
CA GLY A 127 -2.04 -4.72 3.47
C GLY A 127 -0.62 -4.74 2.95
N GLY A 128 -0.06 -3.56 2.72
CA GLY A 128 1.21 -3.36 2.08
C GLY A 128 2.43 -3.52 2.97
N TYR A 129 3.60 -3.36 2.34
CA TYR A 129 4.86 -3.26 3.07
C TYR A 129 4.95 -1.92 3.79
N PHE A 130 5.58 -1.91 4.95
CA PHE A 130 5.76 -0.72 5.78
C PHE A 130 7.15 -0.70 6.43
N ASP A 131 7.56 0.47 6.92
CA ASP A 131 8.77 0.59 7.71
C ASP A 131 8.45 0.28 9.19
N ASP A 132 9.09 -0.75 9.72
CA ASP A 132 9.00 -1.13 11.13
C ASP A 132 10.22 -0.67 11.94
N GLY A 133 10.99 0.27 11.40
CA GLY A 133 12.39 0.50 11.74
C GLY A 133 12.70 1.45 12.87
N VAL A 134 11.73 2.13 13.53
CA VAL A 134 12.03 2.99 14.69
C VAL A 134 11.43 2.39 15.94
N VAL A 135 12.22 1.62 16.68
CA VAL A 135 11.88 1.14 18.01
C VAL A 135 12.54 2.07 19.02
N LEU A 136 11.77 2.95 19.65
CA LEU A 136 12.27 3.85 20.69
C LEU A 136 12.56 3.10 22.00
N ASP A 137 11.68 2.18 22.34
CA ASP A 137 11.92 1.13 23.36
C ASP A 137 11.01 -0.07 23.06
N GLN A 138 11.10 -1.14 23.87
CA GLN A 138 10.29 -2.35 23.66
C GLN A 138 8.79 -2.14 23.93
N THR A 139 8.42 -1.03 24.54
CA THR A 139 7.05 -0.69 24.93
C THR A 139 6.44 0.40 24.09
N ASP A 140 7.25 1.34 23.57
CA ASP A 140 6.79 2.49 22.78
C ASP A 140 7.26 2.40 21.33
N ARG A 141 6.53 1.66 20.52
CA ARG A 141 6.71 1.60 19.08
C ARG A 141 5.93 2.75 18.42
N ILE A 142 6.54 3.92 18.41
CA ILE A 142 5.97 5.11 17.81
C ILE A 142 6.58 5.28 16.41
N TYR A 143 5.77 5.70 15.43
CA TYR A 143 6.20 5.98 14.04
C TYR A 143 6.58 4.76 13.19
N LEU A 144 5.85 3.66 13.35
CA LEU A 144 6.07 2.40 12.63
C LEU A 144 5.14 2.14 11.45
N GLY A 145 4.20 3.03 11.17
CA GLY A 145 3.15 2.80 10.17
C GLY A 145 3.48 3.36 8.78
N ASP A 146 4.70 3.80 8.53
CA ASP A 146 5.06 4.37 7.23
C ASP A 146 4.96 3.33 6.12
N LEU A 147 3.92 3.45 5.29
CA LEU A 147 3.67 2.55 4.17
C LEU A 147 4.73 2.72 3.08
N GLY A 148 5.26 1.62 2.59
CA GLY A 148 6.34 1.56 1.61
C GLY A 148 5.97 2.01 0.21
N GLY A 149 5.09 2.98 0.03
CA GLY A 149 4.70 3.52 -1.26
C GLY A 149 3.33 4.21 -1.24
N THR A 150 2.78 4.46 -2.42
CA THR A 150 1.55 5.26 -2.57
C THR A 150 0.38 4.63 -1.83
N SER A 151 -0.15 5.39 -0.88
CA SER A 151 -1.39 5.06 -0.17
C SER A 151 -2.37 6.21 -0.24
N MET A 152 -3.65 5.89 -0.43
CA MET A 152 -4.75 6.88 -0.51
C MET A 152 -5.96 6.39 0.27
N LYS A 153 -6.59 7.30 1.01
CA LYS A 153 -7.85 7.06 1.72
C LYS A 153 -8.60 8.36 1.96
N ASN A 154 -9.93 8.29 1.98
CA ASN A 154 -10.81 9.41 2.32
C ASN A 154 -10.54 10.69 1.51
N GLY A 155 -10.20 10.53 0.22
CA GLY A 155 -9.90 11.64 -0.66
C GLY A 155 -8.53 12.29 -0.44
N ARG A 156 -7.59 11.60 0.22
CA ARG A 156 -6.26 12.10 0.54
C ARG A 156 -5.16 11.13 0.16
N LEU A 157 -4.01 11.69 -0.22
CA LEU A 157 -2.75 10.95 -0.26
C LEU A 157 -2.24 10.80 1.17
N LEU A 158 -1.94 9.57 1.57
CA LEU A 158 -1.45 9.23 2.91
C LEU A 158 0.05 8.95 2.94
N SER A 159 0.58 8.41 1.85
CA SER A 159 2.00 8.16 1.65
C SER A 159 2.33 8.33 0.18
N GLU A 160 3.48 8.91 -0.11
CA GLU A 160 3.95 9.16 -1.46
C GLU A 160 4.40 7.88 -2.18
N ALA A 161 4.56 7.97 -3.50
CA ALA A 161 5.22 6.91 -4.25
C ALA A 161 6.66 6.79 -3.75
N GLY A 162 6.98 5.68 -3.15
CA GLY A 162 8.36 5.32 -2.87
C GLY A 162 9.15 5.26 -4.16
N GLY A 163 10.46 5.46 -4.10
CA GLY A 163 11.33 5.11 -5.21
C GLY A 163 11.12 3.63 -5.47
N GLY A 164 10.50 3.32 -6.60
CA GLY A 164 10.09 1.98 -6.95
C GLY A 164 11.23 0.99 -6.83
N ARG A 165 10.87 -0.27 -6.83
CA ARG A 165 11.86 -1.36 -6.83
C ARG A 165 12.84 -1.19 -7.98
N TYR A 166 14.06 -1.61 -7.74
CA TYR A 166 15.02 -1.80 -8.82
C TYR A 166 14.39 -2.70 -9.88
N ALA A 167 14.27 -2.20 -11.11
CA ALA A 167 14.13 -3.09 -12.23
C ALA A 167 15.44 -3.84 -12.34
N TYR A 168 15.41 -5.15 -12.28
CA TYR A 168 16.58 -5.98 -12.54
C TYR A 168 16.60 -6.37 -14.01
N ASP A 169 17.77 -6.22 -14.62
CA ASP A 169 18.03 -6.86 -15.92
C ASP A 169 17.94 -8.40 -15.73
N PRO A 170 17.01 -9.08 -16.40
CA PRO A 170 16.81 -10.51 -16.23
C PRO A 170 18.03 -11.34 -16.69
N VAL A 171 18.92 -10.76 -17.48
CA VAL A 171 20.12 -11.45 -17.99
C VAL A 171 21.31 -11.27 -17.05
N THR A 172 21.49 -10.08 -16.50
CA THR A 172 22.67 -9.76 -15.67
C THR A 172 22.38 -9.79 -14.16
N GLY A 173 21.11 -9.83 -13.75
CA GLY A 173 20.70 -9.74 -12.35
C GLY A 173 21.05 -8.40 -11.70
N LYS A 174 21.50 -7.41 -12.47
CA LYS A 174 21.89 -6.10 -11.96
C LYS A 174 20.70 -5.15 -11.98
N ALA A 175 20.68 -4.26 -11.00
CA ALA A 175 19.72 -3.17 -10.98
C ALA A 175 19.93 -2.25 -12.20
N VAL A 176 18.88 -2.09 -13.02
CA VAL A 176 18.95 -1.32 -14.28
C VAL A 176 18.23 0.02 -14.20
N GLY A 177 17.66 0.38 -13.07
CA GLY A 177 17.02 1.68 -12.87
C GLY A 177 15.95 1.66 -11.80
N LEU A 178 15.53 2.86 -11.42
CA LEU A 178 14.45 3.12 -10.50
C LEU A 178 13.18 3.37 -11.29
N ARG A 179 12.11 2.73 -10.89
CA ARG A 179 10.77 3.13 -11.32
C ARG A 179 10.21 4.09 -10.28
N PRO A 180 9.93 5.35 -10.64
CA PRO A 180 9.40 6.33 -9.68
C PRO A 180 7.91 6.10 -9.36
N ALA A 181 7.49 4.84 -9.35
CA ALA A 181 6.10 4.45 -9.14
C ALA A 181 6.02 3.13 -8.37
N ASN A 182 5.03 3.00 -7.53
CA ASN A 182 4.77 1.78 -6.78
C ASN A 182 3.59 1.01 -7.34
N SER A 183 3.72 -0.29 -7.35
CA SER A 183 2.57 -1.17 -7.54
C SER A 183 1.60 -0.99 -6.39
N VAL A 184 0.33 -0.84 -6.68
CA VAL A 184 -0.75 -0.66 -5.72
C VAL A 184 -1.92 -1.57 -6.02
N LEU A 185 -2.57 -2.05 -4.96
CA LEU A 185 -3.92 -2.57 -5.02
C LEU A 185 -4.87 -1.42 -4.68
N MET A 186 -5.67 -1.02 -5.66
CA MET A 186 -6.70 0.00 -5.49
C MET A 186 -8.06 -0.65 -5.41
N LEU A 187 -8.88 -0.15 -4.50
CA LEU A 187 -10.29 -0.49 -4.37
C LEU A 187 -11.10 0.76 -4.76
N GLN A 188 -11.61 0.77 -5.97
CA GLN A 188 -12.30 1.91 -6.54
C GLN A 188 -13.69 1.50 -7.02
N ASN A 189 -14.72 2.23 -6.59
CA ASN A 189 -16.12 1.96 -6.96
C ASN A 189 -16.54 0.49 -6.72
N GLY A 190 -16.05 -0.10 -5.62
CA GLY A 190 -16.33 -1.50 -5.27
C GLY A 190 -15.66 -2.54 -6.16
N ARG A 191 -14.61 -2.18 -6.88
CA ARG A 191 -13.85 -3.08 -7.75
C ARG A 191 -12.36 -3.01 -7.44
N PRO A 192 -11.68 -4.17 -7.46
CA PRO A 192 -10.22 -4.22 -7.35
C PRO A 192 -9.58 -3.76 -8.66
N TYR A 193 -8.50 -3.01 -8.51
CA TYR A 193 -7.71 -2.51 -9.61
C TYR A 193 -6.23 -2.54 -9.24
N ILE A 194 -5.41 -3.17 -10.05
CA ILE A 194 -3.97 -3.30 -9.80
C ILE A 194 -3.21 -2.48 -10.84
N THR A 195 -2.49 -1.47 -10.36
CA THR A 195 -1.74 -0.57 -11.22
C THR A 195 -0.41 -0.15 -10.59
N GLU A 196 0.23 0.85 -11.18
CA GLU A 196 1.44 1.51 -10.68
C GLU A 196 1.17 3.00 -10.58
N LEU A 197 1.31 3.57 -9.37
CA LEU A 197 1.09 4.98 -9.12
C LEU A 197 2.41 5.71 -8.85
N GLY A 198 2.59 6.83 -9.51
CA GLY A 198 3.62 7.82 -9.21
C GLY A 198 2.99 9.04 -8.54
N THR A 199 3.77 9.72 -7.71
CA THR A 199 3.36 10.97 -7.04
C THR A 199 4.36 12.08 -7.30
N ALA A 200 3.86 13.31 -7.44
CA ALA A 200 4.65 14.53 -7.45
C ALA A 200 4.03 15.54 -6.49
N LEU A 201 4.82 15.98 -5.52
CA LEU A 201 4.39 16.93 -4.52
C LEU A 201 5.30 18.17 -4.57
N THR A 202 4.70 19.35 -4.49
CA THR A 202 5.42 20.62 -4.54
C THR A 202 4.79 21.61 -3.58
N VAL A 203 5.60 22.25 -2.74
CA VAL A 203 5.22 23.44 -2.00
C VAL A 203 5.68 24.69 -2.77
N ARG A 204 4.84 25.72 -2.79
CA ARG A 204 5.19 27.00 -3.39
C ARG A 204 4.50 28.17 -2.68
N LEU A 205 5.01 29.37 -2.87
CA LEU A 205 4.31 30.57 -2.45
C LEU A 205 3.05 30.78 -3.33
N SER A 206 1.92 31.08 -2.69
CA SER A 206 0.66 31.26 -3.41
C SER A 206 0.63 32.54 -4.26
N ASP A 207 1.46 33.52 -3.91
CA ASP A 207 1.60 34.82 -4.60
C ASP A 207 2.78 34.87 -5.57
N ASP A 208 3.70 33.85 -5.51
CA ASP A 208 4.85 33.76 -6.40
C ASP A 208 5.17 32.29 -6.71
N ALA A 209 4.63 31.78 -7.79
CA ALA A 209 4.80 30.39 -8.20
C ALA A 209 6.23 30.03 -8.61
N THR A 210 7.12 31.01 -8.82
CA THR A 210 8.53 30.76 -9.15
C THR A 210 9.32 30.32 -7.92
N VAL A 211 8.83 30.67 -6.72
CA VAL A 211 9.40 30.24 -5.43
C VAL A 211 8.73 28.94 -5.00
N SER A 212 9.33 27.84 -5.38
CA SER A 212 8.78 26.50 -5.11
C SER A 212 9.89 25.51 -4.73
N ARG A 213 9.49 24.45 -4.03
CA ARG A 213 10.34 23.31 -3.70
C ARG A 213 9.55 22.02 -3.72
N LYS A 214 10.23 20.93 -4.03
CA LYS A 214 9.66 19.57 -3.89
C LYS A 214 9.34 19.29 -2.43
N VAL A 215 8.23 18.60 -2.20
CA VAL A 215 7.92 17.92 -0.94
C VAL A 215 8.31 16.46 -1.13
N ASP A 216 9.14 15.95 -0.23
CA ASP A 216 9.84 14.69 -0.39
C ASP A 216 9.06 13.50 0.18
N GLY A 217 8.17 13.76 1.13
CA GLY A 217 7.39 12.72 1.77
C GLY A 217 6.07 13.21 2.36
N VAL A 218 5.22 12.25 2.72
CA VAL A 218 3.94 12.48 3.40
C VAL A 218 3.82 11.53 4.57
N ASN A 219 3.55 12.06 5.77
CA ASN A 219 3.28 11.29 6.99
C ASN A 219 4.36 10.27 7.37
N ARG A 220 5.61 10.63 7.21
CA ARG A 220 6.77 9.83 7.62
C ARG A 220 7.82 10.66 8.37
N LEU A 221 8.81 10.02 8.93
CA LEU A 221 9.90 10.73 9.60
C LEU A 221 10.74 11.53 8.58
N PRO A 222 10.99 12.84 8.80
CA PRO A 222 11.96 13.59 8.02
C PRO A 222 13.37 12.99 8.16
N GLY A 223 14.14 13.03 7.08
CA GLY A 223 15.49 12.50 7.05
C GLY A 223 15.57 10.96 6.90
N ARG A 224 14.44 10.24 6.99
CA ARG A 224 14.40 8.78 6.90
C ARG A 224 13.27 8.30 5.99
N ALA A 225 13.59 7.50 5.00
CA ALA A 225 12.60 6.85 4.16
C ALA A 225 12.78 5.32 4.21
N GLY A 226 11.75 4.61 4.63
CA GLY A 226 11.68 3.17 4.49
C GLY A 226 11.65 2.80 3.01
N HIS A 227 12.28 1.69 2.62
CA HIS A 227 12.46 1.31 1.24
C HIS A 227 13.21 2.35 0.41
N CYS A 228 14.52 2.29 0.50
CA CYS A 228 15.45 3.13 -0.25
C CYS A 228 15.02 3.32 -1.67
N LEU A 229 15.06 4.53 -2.12
CA LEU A 229 14.85 5.08 -3.46
C LEU A 229 13.71 6.11 -3.53
N ARG A 230 13.21 6.55 -2.38
CA ARG A 230 12.24 7.65 -2.33
C ARG A 230 12.86 8.99 -2.71
N ASN A 231 14.18 9.11 -2.64
CA ASN A 231 14.82 10.32 -3.12
C ASN A 231 14.89 10.32 -4.65
N THR A 232 13.99 11.04 -5.25
CA THR A 232 13.98 11.32 -6.69
C THR A 232 14.60 12.67 -7.04
N ASP A 233 15.19 13.37 -6.05
CA ASP A 233 15.89 14.62 -6.30
C ASP A 233 17.32 14.32 -6.82
N PRO A 234 17.59 14.52 -8.14
CA PRO A 234 18.91 14.28 -8.70
C PRO A 234 19.97 15.28 -8.21
N ALA A 235 19.56 16.35 -7.54
CA ALA A 235 20.49 17.35 -6.98
C ALA A 235 20.96 16.94 -5.57
N ASN A 236 20.28 16.01 -4.89
CA ASN A 236 20.67 15.55 -3.57
C ASN A 236 21.60 14.35 -3.66
N THR A 237 22.89 14.58 -3.49
CA THR A 237 23.94 13.53 -3.53
C THR A 237 24.26 12.95 -2.15
N ASP A 238 23.62 13.44 -1.09
CA ASP A 238 23.99 13.13 0.29
C ASP A 238 23.18 12.00 0.89
N VAL A 239 22.29 11.38 0.09
CA VAL A 239 21.52 10.22 0.53
C VAL A 239 22.42 9.03 0.77
N THR A 240 22.37 8.51 1.97
CA THR A 240 23.03 7.27 2.35
C THR A 240 22.02 6.15 2.49
N VAL A 241 22.46 4.92 2.25
CA VAL A 241 21.62 3.72 2.30
C VAL A 241 22.19 2.73 3.29
N ALA A 242 21.40 2.36 4.30
CA ALA A 242 21.80 1.35 5.26
C ALA A 242 20.59 0.45 5.60
N GLY A 243 20.78 -0.87 5.47
CA GLY A 243 19.76 -1.87 5.86
C GLY A 243 18.41 -1.76 5.13
N GLY A 244 18.37 -1.18 3.92
CA GLY A 244 17.12 -0.98 3.18
C GLY A 244 16.40 0.33 3.50
N VAL A 245 16.98 1.19 4.33
CA VAL A 245 16.49 2.53 4.67
C VAL A 245 17.37 3.58 4.03
N CYS A 246 16.78 4.63 3.48
CA CYS A 246 17.47 5.80 2.99
C CYS A 246 17.47 6.91 4.02
N PHE A 247 18.61 7.55 4.17
CA PHE A 247 18.78 8.74 4.99
C PHE A 247 19.04 9.91 4.06
N ASP A 248 18.14 10.89 4.11
CA ASP A 248 18.22 12.14 3.34
C ASP A 248 18.31 13.32 4.31
N PRO A 249 19.44 14.03 4.36
CA PRO A 249 19.61 15.13 5.31
C PRO A 249 18.85 16.40 4.88
N SER A 250 18.22 16.43 3.72
CA SER A 250 17.69 17.65 3.12
C SER A 250 16.30 17.46 2.51
N GLU A 251 15.30 17.32 3.35
CA GLU A 251 13.91 17.02 2.94
C GLU A 251 12.89 18.07 3.43
N ILE A 252 11.73 18.08 2.78
CA ILE A 252 10.46 18.59 3.32
C ILE A 252 9.45 17.44 3.36
N VAL A 253 8.89 17.17 4.53
CA VAL A 253 7.83 16.18 4.72
C VAL A 253 6.53 16.86 5.12
N GLU A 254 5.43 16.51 4.43
CA GLU A 254 4.09 16.97 4.74
C GLU A 254 3.44 16.05 5.78
N PHE A 255 2.80 16.62 6.80
CA PHE A 255 1.94 15.92 7.74
C PHE A 255 0.52 16.36 7.56
N THR A 256 -0.35 15.34 7.39
CA THR A 256 -1.80 15.50 7.32
C THR A 256 -2.44 15.09 8.65
N PRO A 257 -3.71 15.46 8.93
CA PRO A 257 -4.41 14.99 10.13
C PRO A 257 -4.50 13.46 10.24
N GLU A 258 -4.42 12.75 9.11
CA GLU A 258 -4.42 11.29 9.05
C GLU A 258 -3.14 10.64 9.56
N PHE A 259 -2.09 11.42 9.82
CA PHE A 259 -0.93 10.95 10.57
C PHE A 259 -1.36 10.37 11.93
N GLY A 260 -2.35 11.01 12.57
CA GLY A 260 -3.05 10.47 13.75
C GLY A 260 -2.36 10.76 15.07
N ALA A 261 -1.22 11.44 15.05
CA ALA A 261 -0.46 11.84 16.23
C ALA A 261 0.14 13.24 16.04
N ARG A 262 0.88 13.70 17.02
CA ARG A 262 1.74 14.87 16.88
C ARG A 262 2.86 14.59 15.90
N THR A 263 3.33 15.62 15.23
CA THR A 263 4.48 15.57 14.34
C THR A 263 5.72 15.01 15.07
N PRO A 264 6.61 14.28 14.39
CA PRO A 264 7.77 13.65 15.04
C PRO A 264 8.75 14.68 15.61
N ALA A 265 9.17 14.50 16.85
CA ALA A 265 10.18 15.36 17.45
C ALA A 265 11.57 15.17 16.80
N ALA A 266 12.35 16.25 16.71
CA ALA A 266 13.65 16.25 16.04
C ALA A 266 14.69 15.29 16.64
N ASP A 267 14.54 14.92 17.91
CA ASP A 267 15.45 14.01 18.61
C ASP A 267 15.12 12.53 18.43
N LEU A 268 13.98 12.19 17.79
CA LEU A 268 13.58 10.80 17.58
C LEU A 268 14.62 10.01 16.77
N LEU A 269 15.16 10.62 15.71
CA LEU A 269 16.17 9.98 14.89
C LEU A 269 17.51 9.81 15.60
N LYS A 270 17.83 10.67 16.56
CA LYS A 270 19.05 10.55 17.39
C LYS A 270 19.05 9.31 18.28
N GLN A 271 17.89 8.79 18.61
CA GLN A 271 17.73 7.60 19.45
C GLN A 271 17.93 6.29 18.68
N THR A 272 17.94 6.34 17.36
CA THR A 272 18.23 5.19 16.53
C THR A 272 19.72 5.16 16.19
N ALA A 273 20.40 4.05 16.50
CA ALA A 273 21.86 3.91 16.29
C ALA A 273 22.32 4.07 14.82
N THR A 274 21.41 4.37 13.91
CA THR A 274 21.64 4.37 12.45
C THR A 274 21.53 5.75 11.81
N THR A 275 21.23 6.83 12.57
CA THR A 275 21.16 8.18 12.02
C THR A 275 22.15 9.12 12.67
N THR A 276 22.76 9.97 11.85
CA THR A 276 23.58 11.11 12.27
C THR A 276 22.84 12.44 12.08
N ASP A 277 21.52 12.38 11.78
CA ASP A 277 20.73 13.59 11.58
C ASP A 277 20.48 14.26 12.94
N ASP A 278 21.27 15.29 13.22
CA ASP A 278 21.14 16.22 14.33
C ASP A 278 20.68 17.61 13.88
N ASP A 279 20.21 17.75 12.64
CA ASP A 279 19.62 19.00 12.16
C ASP A 279 18.36 19.32 12.98
N PRO A 280 18.36 20.43 13.72
CA PRO A 280 17.18 20.88 14.46
C PRO A 280 15.99 21.15 13.56
N GLY A 281 16.21 21.43 12.27
CA GLY A 281 15.20 21.65 11.27
C GLY A 281 14.27 22.84 11.51
N VAL A 282 13.22 22.88 10.72
CA VAL A 282 12.12 23.84 10.82
C VAL A 282 10.80 23.13 10.70
N GLU A 283 9.82 23.49 11.53
CA GLU A 283 8.43 23.07 11.35
C GLU A 283 7.52 24.27 11.16
N VAL A 284 6.58 24.17 10.25
CA VAL A 284 5.56 25.19 10.01
C VAL A 284 4.18 24.57 10.01
N LEU A 285 3.28 25.12 10.84
CA LEU A 285 1.87 24.73 10.89
C LEU A 285 1.04 25.68 10.03
N PHE A 286 0.16 25.12 9.20
CA PHE A 286 -0.70 25.88 8.30
C PHE A 286 -2.17 25.62 8.60
N ASN A 287 -3.00 26.66 8.52
CA ASN A 287 -4.44 26.50 8.47
C ASN A 287 -4.91 26.04 7.07
N ALA A 288 -6.21 25.73 6.92
CA ALA A 288 -6.77 25.23 5.67
C ALA A 288 -6.59 26.17 4.45
N ALA A 289 -6.31 27.44 4.67
CA ALA A 289 -6.03 28.43 3.62
C ALA A 289 -4.55 28.47 3.19
N GLY A 290 -3.69 27.63 3.76
CA GLY A 290 -2.25 27.63 3.49
C GLY A 290 -1.50 28.78 4.14
N VAL A 291 -2.10 29.43 5.14
CA VAL A 291 -1.46 30.51 5.91
C VAL A 291 -0.78 29.91 7.13
N ALA A 292 0.51 30.22 7.30
CA ALA A 292 1.28 29.76 8.45
C ALA A 292 0.70 30.36 9.75
N THR A 293 0.47 29.49 10.73
CA THR A 293 -0.06 29.85 12.07
C THR A 293 1.01 29.73 13.15
N ALA A 294 2.03 28.91 12.94
CA ALA A 294 3.18 28.77 13.80
C ALA A 294 4.40 28.32 12.98
N CYS A 295 5.57 28.75 13.42
CA CYS A 295 6.87 28.36 12.87
C CYS A 295 7.83 28.07 14.03
N PHE A 296 8.45 26.90 14.03
CA PHE A 296 9.33 26.42 15.09
C PHE A 296 10.74 26.22 14.54
N ARG A 297 11.70 26.88 15.16
CA ARG A 297 13.12 26.75 14.84
C ARG A 297 13.97 27.06 16.08
N PRO A 298 14.78 26.12 16.58
CA PRO A 298 15.70 26.40 17.71
C PRO A 298 16.67 27.55 17.40
N GLY A 299 16.87 28.41 18.39
CA GLY A 299 17.75 29.56 18.26
C GLY A 299 17.15 30.76 17.50
N ALA A 300 15.87 30.66 17.06
CA ALA A 300 15.20 31.79 16.41
C ALA A 300 14.79 32.86 17.42
N THR A 301 14.79 34.12 16.97
CA THR A 301 14.18 35.20 17.78
C THR A 301 12.67 35.05 17.76
N ALA A 302 12.06 34.69 18.88
CA ALA A 302 10.62 34.53 19.02
C ALA A 302 9.88 35.84 18.74
N GLY A 303 8.78 35.76 18.00
CA GLY A 303 7.89 36.87 17.67
C GLY A 303 6.89 36.57 16.57
N GLY A 304 5.68 37.09 16.67
CA GLY A 304 4.61 36.78 15.72
C GLY A 304 4.27 35.28 15.71
N ILE A 305 4.48 34.64 14.57
CA ILE A 305 4.28 33.17 14.41
C ILE A 305 5.51 32.34 14.73
N VAL A 306 6.68 32.98 14.97
CA VAL A 306 7.97 32.32 15.19
C VAL A 306 8.18 31.99 16.65
N SER A 307 8.59 30.76 16.92
CA SER A 307 8.95 30.22 18.24
C SER A 307 10.36 29.66 18.23
N ASP A 308 11.10 29.83 19.35
CA ASP A 308 12.40 29.22 19.63
C ASP A 308 12.25 27.78 20.18
N ALA A 309 11.20 27.07 19.81
CA ALA A 309 11.02 25.67 20.15
C ALA A 309 11.60 24.76 19.04
N PRO A 310 11.99 23.52 19.37
CA PRO A 310 12.37 22.55 18.37
C PRO A 310 11.18 22.20 17.44
N ARG A 311 11.49 21.72 16.23
CA ARG A 311 10.49 21.14 15.35
C ARG A 311 9.89 19.88 15.96
N GLY A 312 8.66 19.57 15.58
CA GLY A 312 7.96 18.36 15.98
C GLY A 312 7.33 18.42 17.36
N GLY A 313 6.50 17.45 17.64
CA GLY A 313 5.73 17.38 18.87
C GLY A 313 4.46 18.26 18.86
N HIS A 314 4.04 18.76 17.70
CA HIS A 314 2.88 19.62 17.55
C HIS A 314 1.70 18.92 16.86
N ASP A 315 0.50 19.34 17.21
CA ASP A 315 -0.71 18.83 16.55
C ASP A 315 -0.87 19.45 15.16
N VAL A 316 -1.14 18.60 14.16
CA VAL A 316 -1.51 19.09 12.82
C VAL A 316 -2.84 19.82 12.91
N PRO A 317 -2.95 21.11 12.48
CA PRO A 317 -4.20 21.86 12.60
C PRO A 317 -5.35 21.15 11.88
N PRO A 318 -6.57 21.15 12.44
CA PRO A 318 -7.75 20.58 11.79
C PRO A 318 -7.97 21.19 10.40
N GLY A 319 -8.05 20.33 9.37
CA GLY A 319 -8.13 20.75 7.97
C GLY A 319 -6.88 21.44 7.42
N GLY A 320 -5.86 21.63 8.26
CA GLY A 320 -4.57 22.21 7.91
C GLY A 320 -3.52 21.17 7.52
N ARG A 321 -2.25 21.61 7.58
CA ARG A 321 -1.05 20.80 7.34
C ARG A 321 0.07 21.23 8.28
N ALA A 322 1.01 20.32 8.50
CA ALA A 322 2.34 20.70 8.97
C ALA A 322 3.38 20.34 7.91
N LEU A 323 4.41 21.15 7.77
CA LEU A 323 5.60 20.83 6.99
C LEU A 323 6.80 20.82 7.93
N GLU A 324 7.53 19.72 7.94
CA GLU A 324 8.83 19.63 8.59
C GLU A 324 9.94 19.60 7.55
N GLY A 325 10.98 20.40 7.76
CA GLY A 325 12.14 20.47 6.89
C GLY A 325 13.43 20.20 7.62
N THR A 326 14.36 19.54 6.93
CA THR A 326 15.75 19.34 7.33
C THR A 326 16.68 19.94 6.27
N GLY A 327 17.91 20.28 6.63
CA GLY A 327 18.91 20.84 5.71
C GLY A 327 18.38 21.99 4.85
N ASP A 328 18.50 21.87 3.52
CA ASP A 328 18.00 22.89 2.58
C ASP A 328 16.46 22.99 2.60
N GLY A 329 15.75 21.91 2.99
CA GLY A 329 14.31 21.95 3.21
C GLY A 329 13.95 22.87 4.36
N ALA A 330 14.67 22.78 5.46
CA ALA A 330 14.52 23.68 6.61
C ALA A 330 14.83 25.14 6.23
N ALA A 331 15.89 25.38 5.46
CA ALA A 331 16.24 26.71 4.97
C ALA A 331 15.12 27.30 4.11
N TRP A 332 14.57 26.51 3.18
CA TRP A 332 13.46 26.97 2.34
C TRP A 332 12.21 27.32 3.15
N LEU A 333 11.83 26.48 4.10
CA LEU A 333 10.66 26.74 4.97
C LEU A 333 10.87 28.01 5.79
N TRP A 334 12.07 28.20 6.34
CA TRP A 334 12.40 29.40 7.12
C TRP A 334 12.30 30.67 6.29
N ASP A 335 12.91 30.68 5.12
CA ASP A 335 13.03 31.87 4.28
C ASP A 335 11.71 32.24 3.60
N ASN A 336 10.82 31.28 3.38
CA ASN A 336 9.60 31.47 2.59
C ASN A 336 8.32 31.30 3.40
N ALA A 337 8.16 30.19 4.14
CA ALA A 337 6.92 29.88 4.83
C ALA A 337 6.78 30.56 6.19
N CYS A 338 7.87 30.71 6.95
CA CYS A 338 7.88 31.40 8.25
C CYS A 338 7.68 32.92 8.14
N THR A 339 7.65 33.48 6.95
CA THR A 339 7.43 34.91 6.71
C THR A 339 5.96 35.34 6.86
N GLY A 340 5.04 34.37 7.01
CA GLY A 340 3.60 34.62 7.03
C GLY A 340 2.98 34.74 5.63
N ARG A 341 3.76 34.57 4.57
CA ARG A 341 3.23 34.46 3.19
C ARG A 341 2.47 33.15 3.03
N PRO A 342 1.32 33.16 2.36
CA PRO A 342 0.56 31.92 2.16
C PRO A 342 1.30 30.99 1.20
N VAL A 343 1.25 29.70 1.49
CA VAL A 343 1.75 28.64 0.63
C VAL A 343 0.62 27.84 -0.01
N SER A 344 0.93 27.18 -1.12
CA SER A 344 0.06 26.16 -1.71
C SER A 344 0.86 24.86 -1.86
N LEU A 345 0.24 23.74 -1.52
CA LEU A 345 0.78 22.42 -1.82
C LEU A 345 0.06 21.87 -3.05
N HIS A 346 0.80 21.40 -4.01
CA HIS A 346 0.30 20.76 -5.22
C HIS A 346 0.66 19.29 -5.19
N THR A 347 -0.36 18.44 -5.27
CA THR A 347 -0.20 16.99 -5.28
C THR A 347 -0.77 16.42 -6.57
N VAL A 348 0.05 15.73 -7.34
CA VAL A 348 -0.34 15.01 -8.54
C VAL A 348 -0.09 13.53 -8.32
N VAL A 349 -1.09 12.72 -8.59
CA VAL A 349 -0.99 11.25 -8.61
C VAL A 349 -1.26 10.78 -10.03
N THR A 350 -0.34 10.02 -10.58
CA THR A 350 -0.39 9.53 -11.96
C THR A 350 -0.39 8.01 -11.98
N ASP A 351 -1.32 7.41 -12.71
CA ASP A 351 -1.25 6.01 -13.10
C ASP A 351 -0.18 5.87 -14.18
N THR A 352 0.98 5.34 -13.81
CA THR A 352 2.12 5.24 -14.72
C THR A 352 1.99 4.06 -15.70
N ARG A 353 1.06 3.13 -15.44
CA ARG A 353 0.75 2.03 -16.36
C ARG A 353 -0.01 2.53 -17.59
N PHE A 354 -0.95 3.45 -17.39
CA PHE A 354 -1.83 3.95 -18.47
C PHE A 354 -1.56 5.41 -18.85
N GLY A 355 -0.78 6.12 -18.06
CA GLY A 355 -0.44 7.52 -18.27
C GLY A 355 -1.54 8.50 -17.87
N ASP A 356 -2.56 8.02 -17.14
CA ASP A 356 -3.69 8.83 -16.72
C ASP A 356 -3.40 9.56 -15.39
N THR A 357 -3.88 10.80 -15.27
CA THR A 357 -3.88 11.50 -13.98
C THR A 357 -5.00 10.94 -13.11
N VAL A 358 -4.64 10.38 -11.96
CA VAL A 358 -5.57 9.86 -10.95
C VAL A 358 -6.07 10.98 -10.05
N ALA A 359 -5.18 11.90 -9.70
CA ALA A 359 -5.51 13.07 -8.90
C ALA A 359 -4.60 14.26 -9.26
N ASP A 360 -5.17 15.46 -9.16
CA ASP A 360 -4.47 16.76 -9.28
C ASP A 360 -5.14 17.70 -8.27
N THR A 361 -4.53 17.88 -7.10
CA THR A 361 -5.15 18.56 -5.97
C THR A 361 -4.28 19.66 -5.40
N TRP A 362 -4.91 20.64 -4.80
CA TRP A 362 -4.27 21.77 -4.15
C TRP A 362 -4.72 21.88 -2.69
N PHE A 363 -3.75 22.06 -1.81
CA PHE A 363 -3.98 22.57 -0.47
C PHE A 363 -3.63 24.07 -0.43
N GLY A 364 -4.40 24.87 0.30
CA GLY A 364 -4.26 26.31 0.26
C GLY A 364 -4.90 26.93 -1.02
N ARG A 365 -4.25 27.92 -1.61
CA ARG A 365 -4.80 28.60 -2.78
C ARG A 365 -4.29 28.00 -4.09
N ALA A 366 -5.19 27.38 -4.85
CA ALA A 366 -4.88 26.98 -6.22
C ALA A 366 -4.61 28.19 -7.12
N PRO A 367 -3.77 28.05 -8.17
CA PRO A 367 -3.59 29.09 -9.19
C PRO A 367 -4.90 29.45 -9.89
N ALA A 368 -4.97 30.67 -10.39
CA ALA A 368 -6.11 31.06 -11.22
C ALA A 368 -6.18 30.16 -12.46
N GLY A 369 -7.33 29.54 -12.68
CA GLY A 369 -7.55 28.63 -13.82
C GLY A 369 -7.06 27.20 -13.60
N ALA A 370 -6.56 26.82 -12.45
CA ALA A 370 -6.28 25.43 -12.13
C ALA A 370 -7.55 24.59 -12.21
N VAL A 371 -7.44 23.41 -12.79
CA VAL A 371 -8.52 22.42 -12.81
C VAL A 371 -8.10 21.32 -11.88
N GLU A 372 -8.86 21.12 -10.82
CA GLU A 372 -8.60 20.08 -9.83
C GLU A 372 -9.27 18.76 -10.22
N LEU A 373 -8.57 17.68 -9.98
CA LEU A 373 -9.09 16.31 -10.00
C LEU A 373 -8.91 15.74 -8.60
N PRO A 374 -9.95 15.79 -7.75
CA PRO A 374 -9.85 15.31 -6.38
C PRO A 374 -9.72 13.78 -6.35
N ILE A 375 -9.01 13.27 -5.35
CA ILE A 375 -9.02 11.84 -5.02
C ILE A 375 -10.45 11.47 -4.62
N ASP A 376 -11.00 10.41 -5.21
CA ASP A 376 -12.31 9.89 -4.84
C ASP A 376 -12.31 9.46 -3.35
N PRO A 377 -13.16 10.03 -2.51
CA PRO A 377 -13.23 9.65 -1.09
C PRO A 377 -13.56 8.18 -0.84
N ALA A 378 -14.20 7.51 -1.81
CA ALA A 378 -14.52 6.10 -1.73
C ALA A 378 -13.37 5.18 -2.21
N MET A 379 -12.26 5.77 -2.65
CA MET A 379 -11.08 5.04 -3.08
C MET A 379 -10.20 4.71 -1.88
N TYR A 380 -9.71 3.48 -1.87
CA TYR A 380 -8.59 3.04 -1.04
C TYR A 380 -7.47 2.54 -1.93
N ALA A 381 -6.24 2.92 -1.64
CA ALA A 381 -5.05 2.39 -2.29
C ALA A 381 -4.00 2.02 -1.25
N THR A 382 -3.44 0.82 -1.38
CA THR A 382 -2.33 0.35 -0.57
C THR A 382 -1.15 -0.02 -1.45
N PRO A 383 0.09 0.34 -1.06
CA PRO A 383 1.26 -0.11 -1.78
C PRO A 383 1.42 -1.61 -1.63
N VAL A 384 1.79 -2.27 -2.70
CA VAL A 384 2.02 -3.71 -2.68
C VAL A 384 3.43 -4.02 -3.17
N GLY A 385 3.81 -5.25 -2.99
CA GLY A 385 5.08 -5.74 -3.46
C GLY A 385 5.15 -5.93 -4.97
N ASP A 386 5.56 -7.14 -5.37
CA ASP A 386 5.68 -7.46 -6.79
C ASP A 386 4.32 -7.66 -7.43
N VAL A 387 4.15 -7.14 -8.64
CA VAL A 387 3.10 -7.63 -9.53
C VAL A 387 3.47 -9.03 -9.97
N LEU A 388 2.58 -9.98 -9.70
CA LEU A 388 2.77 -11.40 -10.00
C LEU A 388 2.12 -11.78 -11.32
N LEU A 389 0.91 -11.28 -11.56
CA LEU A 389 0.16 -11.48 -12.81
C LEU A 389 -0.25 -10.16 -13.43
N ARG A 390 -0.24 -10.12 -14.76
CA ARG A 390 -0.81 -9.10 -15.63
C ARG A 390 -1.50 -9.75 -16.80
N ASP A 391 -2.75 -9.38 -17.06
CA ASP A 391 -3.52 -9.88 -18.20
C ASP A 391 -3.47 -11.42 -18.29
N ALA A 392 -3.69 -12.10 -17.17
CA ALA A 392 -3.61 -13.56 -16.97
C ALA A 392 -2.22 -14.18 -17.25
N SER A 393 -1.19 -13.36 -17.37
CA SER A 393 0.18 -13.83 -17.60
C SER A 393 1.06 -13.62 -16.36
N VAL A 394 1.90 -14.60 -16.06
CA VAL A 394 2.92 -14.45 -15.00
C VAL A 394 3.98 -13.46 -15.48
N VAL A 395 4.11 -12.33 -14.76
CA VAL A 395 5.08 -11.27 -15.05
C VAL A 395 6.22 -11.23 -14.03
N TYR A 396 6.05 -11.90 -12.88
CA TYR A 396 7.12 -12.05 -11.91
C TYR A 396 8.12 -13.09 -12.39
N GLN A 397 9.31 -12.64 -12.77
CA GLN A 397 10.38 -13.47 -13.29
C GLN A 397 11.70 -13.06 -12.64
N VAL A 398 11.91 -13.47 -11.40
CA VAL A 398 13.20 -13.28 -10.70
C VAL A 398 13.97 -14.58 -10.74
N PRO A 399 15.09 -14.63 -11.47
CA PRO A 399 15.94 -15.83 -11.54
C PRO A 399 16.42 -16.21 -10.13
N GLY A 400 16.28 -17.48 -9.78
CA GLY A 400 16.77 -17.99 -8.51
C GLY A 400 15.96 -17.53 -7.29
N ASP A 401 14.69 -17.17 -7.45
CA ASP A 401 13.80 -16.91 -6.31
C ASP A 401 13.60 -18.18 -5.49
N THR A 402 14.33 -18.27 -4.39
CA THR A 402 14.26 -19.37 -3.42
C THR A 402 13.75 -18.94 -2.06
N ALA A 403 13.45 -17.66 -1.90
CA ALA A 403 13.00 -17.09 -0.63
C ALA A 403 11.57 -17.53 -0.32
N ARG A 404 11.44 -18.54 0.55
CA ARG A 404 10.17 -19.03 1.04
C ARG A 404 9.70 -18.22 2.25
N ALA A 405 8.43 -17.90 2.28
CA ALA A 405 7.75 -17.30 3.42
C ALA A 405 6.26 -17.59 3.35
N TRP A 406 5.54 -17.38 4.44
CA TRP A 406 4.11 -17.24 4.37
C TRP A 406 3.78 -16.03 3.48
N ARG A 407 2.71 -16.13 2.72
CA ARG A 407 2.39 -15.13 1.71
C ARG A 407 0.95 -14.66 1.82
N THR A 408 0.77 -13.38 1.54
CA THR A 408 -0.54 -12.77 1.28
C THR A 408 -0.53 -12.21 -0.13
N ALA A 409 -1.59 -12.46 -0.88
CA ALA A 409 -1.77 -11.92 -2.21
C ALA A 409 -3.17 -11.31 -2.36
N GLY A 410 -3.25 -10.25 -3.14
CA GLY A 410 -4.50 -9.69 -3.65
C GLY A 410 -4.57 -9.86 -5.17
N GLY A 411 -5.77 -10.05 -5.72
CA GLY A 411 -5.92 -10.18 -7.17
C GLY A 411 -7.35 -10.03 -7.63
N ALA A 412 -7.52 -10.00 -8.94
CA ALA A 412 -8.82 -9.93 -9.59
C ALA A 412 -8.91 -10.93 -10.72
N ASP A 413 -10.10 -11.47 -10.94
CA ASP A 413 -10.42 -12.29 -12.11
C ASP A 413 -11.01 -11.44 -13.25
N ALA A 414 -11.33 -12.10 -14.36
CA ALA A 414 -11.95 -11.46 -15.53
C ALA A 414 -13.40 -10.97 -15.28
N PHE A 415 -14.03 -11.38 -14.19
CA PHE A 415 -15.40 -11.01 -13.82
C PHE A 415 -15.43 -9.83 -12.84
N GLY A 416 -14.26 -9.41 -12.34
CA GLY A 416 -14.11 -8.32 -11.37
C GLY A 416 -14.32 -8.77 -9.93
N HIS A 417 -14.21 -10.07 -9.65
CA HIS A 417 -14.13 -10.55 -8.28
C HIS A 417 -12.78 -10.13 -7.66
N LEU A 418 -12.79 -9.85 -6.36
CA LEU A 418 -11.59 -9.65 -5.58
C LEU A 418 -11.20 -10.98 -4.92
N PHE A 419 -9.94 -11.33 -5.07
CA PHE A 419 -9.37 -12.48 -4.39
C PHE A 419 -8.38 -12.04 -3.33
N PHE A 420 -8.49 -12.64 -2.13
CA PHE A 420 -7.41 -12.67 -1.16
C PHE A 420 -6.93 -14.10 -1.01
N VAL A 421 -5.63 -14.29 -1.11
CA VAL A 421 -5.02 -15.61 -1.02
C VAL A 421 -3.91 -15.57 0.04
N THR A 422 -3.99 -16.46 1.03
CA THR A 422 -2.87 -16.70 1.94
C THR A 422 -2.27 -18.07 1.70
N VAL A 423 -0.95 -18.14 1.69
CA VAL A 423 -0.20 -19.42 1.69
C VAL A 423 0.52 -19.51 3.02
N GLU A 424 0.08 -20.44 3.83
CA GLU A 424 0.62 -20.71 5.15
C GLU A 424 1.55 -21.92 5.06
N GLY A 425 2.73 -21.82 5.68
CA GLY A 425 3.61 -22.94 5.91
C GLY A 425 3.26 -23.68 7.21
N GLN A 426 4.06 -24.66 7.55
CA GLN A 426 3.92 -25.41 8.79
C GLN A 426 4.78 -24.77 9.89
N LYS A 427 4.15 -24.24 10.94
CA LYS A 427 4.84 -23.61 12.07
C LYS A 427 5.81 -24.60 12.73
N GLY A 428 7.08 -24.24 12.82
CA GLY A 428 8.14 -25.09 13.39
C GLY A 428 8.50 -26.30 12.54
N GLY A 429 7.96 -26.41 11.33
CA GLY A 429 8.30 -27.49 10.40
C GLY A 429 9.71 -27.33 9.82
N THR A 430 10.36 -28.45 9.57
CA THR A 430 11.72 -28.52 8.99
C THR A 430 11.73 -28.93 7.52
N ALA A 431 10.57 -29.32 6.97
CA ALA A 431 10.44 -29.66 5.55
C ALA A 431 10.70 -28.44 4.66
N PRO A 432 11.26 -28.60 3.43
CA PRO A 432 11.56 -27.47 2.56
C PRO A 432 10.38 -26.54 2.28
N LEU A 433 9.16 -27.08 2.22
CA LEU A 433 7.92 -26.30 1.98
C LEU A 433 7.36 -25.68 3.27
N ALA A 434 7.83 -26.10 4.45
CA ALA A 434 7.28 -25.64 5.73
C ALA A 434 7.42 -24.13 5.96
N ALA A 435 8.41 -23.50 5.34
CA ALA A 435 8.57 -22.05 5.39
C ALA A 435 7.53 -21.26 4.56
N GLY A 436 6.70 -21.95 3.76
CA GLY A 436 5.72 -21.34 2.86
C GLY A 436 6.17 -21.32 1.40
N ALA A 437 5.64 -20.39 0.60
CA ALA A 437 5.87 -20.30 -0.83
C ALA A 437 6.94 -19.29 -1.22
N THR A 438 7.62 -19.53 -2.33
CA THR A 438 8.33 -18.48 -3.08
C THR A 438 7.30 -17.59 -3.80
N ARG A 439 7.69 -16.40 -4.24
CA ARG A 439 6.82 -15.54 -5.04
C ARG A 439 6.53 -16.13 -6.41
N SER A 440 7.47 -16.87 -6.97
CA SER A 440 7.26 -17.59 -8.23
C SER A 440 6.20 -18.68 -8.12
N GLU A 441 6.19 -19.46 -7.03
CA GLU A 441 5.15 -20.46 -6.76
C GLU A 441 3.80 -19.79 -6.49
N LEU A 442 3.80 -18.68 -5.74
CA LEU A 442 2.59 -17.87 -5.52
C LEU A 442 2.02 -17.37 -6.86
N ALA A 443 2.84 -16.86 -7.77
CA ALA A 443 2.39 -16.42 -9.09
C ALA A 443 1.75 -17.56 -9.90
N GLN A 444 2.34 -18.75 -9.88
CA GLN A 444 1.75 -19.92 -10.53
C GLN A 444 0.43 -20.36 -9.90
N LEU A 445 0.33 -20.31 -8.58
CA LEU A 445 -0.90 -20.57 -7.84
C LEU A 445 -2.02 -19.62 -8.26
N LEU A 446 -1.75 -18.30 -8.27
CA LEU A 446 -2.74 -17.29 -8.64
C LEU A 446 -3.19 -17.43 -10.09
N LYS A 447 -2.26 -17.82 -10.99
CA LYS A 447 -2.60 -18.17 -12.38
C LYS A 447 -3.50 -19.40 -12.46
N ALA A 448 -3.21 -20.44 -11.69
CA ALA A 448 -4.03 -21.66 -11.64
C ALA A 448 -5.43 -21.39 -11.07
N LEU A 449 -5.58 -20.36 -10.24
CA LEU A 449 -6.87 -19.85 -9.75
C LEU A 449 -7.61 -18.96 -10.78
N ASN A 450 -7.07 -18.80 -12.00
CA ASN A 450 -7.61 -17.99 -13.10
C ASN A 450 -7.68 -16.47 -12.80
N LEU A 451 -6.81 -15.96 -11.96
CA LEU A 451 -6.70 -14.51 -11.77
C LEU A 451 -6.07 -13.87 -13.01
N VAL A 452 -6.55 -12.67 -13.33
CA VAL A 452 -6.07 -11.86 -14.46
C VAL A 452 -4.94 -10.93 -14.02
N ASP A 453 -5.15 -10.18 -12.95
CA ASP A 453 -4.14 -9.34 -12.32
C ASP A 453 -3.95 -9.77 -10.86
N ALA A 454 -2.72 -9.84 -10.39
CA ALA A 454 -2.43 -10.22 -9.01
C ALA A 454 -1.11 -9.65 -8.50
N VAL A 455 -1.06 -9.40 -7.20
CA VAL A 455 0.08 -8.81 -6.49
C VAL A 455 0.45 -9.60 -5.25
N ASN A 456 1.74 -9.56 -4.90
CA ASN A 456 2.22 -9.99 -3.61
C ASN A 456 2.07 -8.81 -2.62
N MET A 457 1.34 -9.03 -1.56
CA MET A 457 1.22 -8.11 -0.43
C MET A 457 2.32 -8.38 0.59
N ASP A 458 2.31 -7.70 1.75
CA ASP A 458 3.27 -8.04 2.79
C ASP A 458 3.05 -9.47 3.27
N GLY A 459 4.13 -10.11 3.69
CA GLY A 459 4.15 -11.54 3.97
C GLY A 459 4.93 -11.89 5.24
N GLY A 460 5.33 -13.15 5.32
CA GLY A 460 6.03 -13.63 6.51
C GLY A 460 5.16 -13.50 7.75
N GLY A 461 5.69 -12.87 8.80
CA GLY A 461 4.99 -12.63 10.06
C GLY A 461 3.75 -11.75 9.94
N SER A 462 3.67 -10.92 8.91
CA SER A 462 2.51 -10.05 8.65
C SER A 462 1.33 -10.80 8.04
N THR A 463 1.56 -11.99 7.43
CA THR A 463 0.48 -12.77 6.81
C THR A 463 -0.62 -13.07 7.80
N THR A 464 -1.77 -12.47 7.56
CA THR A 464 -2.95 -12.60 8.41
C THR A 464 -4.20 -12.61 7.54
N LEU A 465 -5.06 -13.60 7.75
CA LEU A 465 -6.44 -13.62 7.26
C LEU A 465 -7.36 -13.59 8.47
N ASN A 466 -8.25 -12.62 8.52
CA ASN A 466 -9.26 -12.51 9.55
C ASN A 466 -10.64 -12.66 8.90
N LEU A 467 -11.39 -13.67 9.30
CA LEU A 467 -12.72 -13.98 8.78
C LEU A 467 -13.69 -14.11 9.94
N ARG A 468 -14.75 -13.31 9.95
CA ARG A 468 -15.84 -13.42 10.93
C ARG A 468 -16.85 -14.47 10.53
N ASP A 469 -17.57 -15.03 11.50
CA ASP A 469 -18.73 -15.86 11.22
C ASP A 469 -19.96 -15.02 10.81
N GLN A 470 -20.99 -15.67 10.27
CA GLN A 470 -22.21 -15.00 9.83
C GLN A 470 -22.96 -14.29 10.96
N ASN A 471 -22.79 -14.72 12.20
CA ASN A 471 -23.46 -14.19 13.37
C ASN A 471 -22.65 -13.08 14.05
N GLY A 472 -21.41 -12.86 13.64
CA GLY A 472 -20.50 -11.89 14.24
C GLY A 472 -20.16 -12.17 15.70
N SER A 473 -20.41 -13.41 16.18
CA SER A 473 -20.37 -13.79 17.58
C SER A 473 -19.06 -14.43 18.02
N GLU A 474 -18.14 -14.71 17.10
CA GLU A 474 -16.97 -15.47 17.42
C GLU A 474 -15.66 -14.89 17.09
N PRO A 475 -14.61 -15.23 17.83
CA PRO A 475 -13.29 -14.81 17.47
C PRO A 475 -13.07 -15.14 15.99
N PRO A 476 -12.67 -14.16 15.21
CA PRO A 476 -12.45 -14.37 13.79
C PRO A 476 -11.46 -15.51 13.62
N VAL A 477 -11.67 -16.33 12.59
CA VAL A 477 -10.62 -17.26 12.18
C VAL A 477 -9.44 -16.41 11.76
N THR A 478 -8.43 -16.38 12.61
CA THR A 478 -7.19 -15.65 12.35
C THR A 478 -6.10 -16.65 12.06
N THR A 479 -5.54 -16.57 10.87
CA THR A 479 -4.34 -17.32 10.54
C THR A 479 -3.13 -16.39 10.69
N THR A 480 -2.10 -16.84 11.36
CA THR A 480 -0.89 -16.05 11.61
C THR A 480 0.32 -16.97 11.81
N THR A 481 1.50 -16.51 11.38
CA THR A 481 2.76 -17.22 11.57
C THR A 481 3.20 -17.27 13.04
N ASP A 482 2.90 -16.21 13.77
CA ASP A 482 3.36 -16.00 15.13
C ASP A 482 2.40 -16.59 16.16
N SER A 483 2.78 -16.64 17.41
CA SER A 483 1.91 -17.04 18.51
C SER A 483 0.76 -16.07 18.75
N ALA A 484 0.93 -14.82 18.30
CA ALA A 484 -0.07 -13.77 18.25
C ALA A 484 0.00 -13.07 16.89
N PRO A 485 -1.10 -12.49 16.38
CA PRO A 485 -1.08 -11.70 15.16
C PRO A 485 -0.08 -10.56 15.27
N ARG A 486 0.71 -10.35 14.21
CA ARG A 486 1.63 -9.23 14.13
C ARG A 486 0.86 -7.94 13.90
N HIS A 487 1.36 -6.84 14.45
CA HIS A 487 0.93 -5.52 14.09
C HIS A 487 1.42 -5.17 12.66
N VAL A 488 0.55 -4.58 11.86
CA VAL A 488 0.79 -4.15 10.47
C VAL A 488 0.33 -2.72 10.30
N ALA A 489 0.80 -2.03 9.24
CA ALA A 489 0.48 -0.62 9.04
C ALA A 489 -0.93 -0.41 8.48
N ASP A 490 -1.43 -1.37 7.70
CA ASP A 490 -2.76 -1.28 7.11
C ASP A 490 -3.40 -2.66 6.88
N THR A 491 -4.68 -2.63 6.64
CA THR A 491 -5.48 -3.81 6.26
C THR A 491 -6.37 -3.48 5.08
N VAL A 492 -6.58 -4.47 4.22
CA VAL A 492 -7.56 -4.45 3.13
C VAL A 492 -8.69 -5.38 3.51
N TYR A 493 -9.94 -4.96 3.32
CA TYR A 493 -11.07 -5.74 3.78
C TYR A 493 -12.30 -5.67 2.85
N ALA A 494 -13.15 -6.67 2.98
CA ALA A 494 -14.51 -6.66 2.47
C ALA A 494 -15.50 -6.44 3.62
N ALA A 495 -16.38 -5.45 3.46
CA ALA A 495 -17.45 -5.17 4.40
C ALA A 495 -18.80 -5.51 3.80
N VAL A 496 -19.70 -6.03 4.63
CA VAL A 496 -21.05 -6.42 4.24
C VAL A 496 -22.08 -5.52 4.92
N GLY A 497 -23.11 -5.14 4.18
CA GLY A 497 -24.21 -4.30 4.69
C GLY A 497 -25.58 -4.92 4.52
N GLY A 498 -26.56 -4.43 5.26
CA GLY A 498 -27.97 -4.72 5.03
C GLY A 498 -28.55 -5.98 5.70
N TYR A 499 -27.77 -6.77 6.41
CA TYR A 499 -28.31 -7.79 7.30
C TYR A 499 -28.33 -7.26 8.73
N GLY A 500 -29.52 -7.25 9.34
CA GLY A 500 -29.70 -6.88 10.74
C GLY A 500 -28.94 -7.86 11.62
N LEU A 501 -27.65 -7.63 11.73
CA LEU A 501 -26.85 -8.22 12.79
C LEU A 501 -27.38 -7.62 14.07
N ALA A 502 -28.09 -8.40 14.84
CA ALA A 502 -28.52 -8.04 16.19
C ALA A 502 -27.34 -7.42 16.93
N LYS A 503 -27.60 -6.33 17.62
CA LYS A 503 -26.66 -5.60 18.46
C LYS A 503 -26.05 -6.50 19.51
#